data_6c9a0e823f1f5f66c615fe221ddbfdae
#
_entry.id   6c9a0e823f1f5f66c615fe221ddbfdae
#
_cell.length_a   1.000
_cell.length_b   1.000
_cell.length_c   1.000
_cell.angle_alpha   90.00
_cell.angle_beta   90.00
_cell.angle_gamma   90.00
#
_symmetry.space_group_name_H-M   'P 1'
#
loop_
_entity.id
_entity.type
_entity.pdbx_description
1 polymer ?
#
loop_
_entity_poly.entity_id
_entity_poly.type
_entity_poly.pdbx_seq_one_letter_code
_entity_poly.pdbx_strand_id
1 'polypeptide(L)'
;MDFTLSEEQQLIQSAAREFAQNEVAPIAAQFDASGEFPFETIRKAGELGFMGVEVPTEFGGAGLDAISYVLVMEEIAAADAAHSTIVSVNNSLYCAGILAYGSDEQRKRFVTPVASGQAIAAYGLTEPQSGSDAANMRTRAVLAPDGSHYVINGKKSWITSGPVADFMVLFAMTQPEKKSHGVTAFLIDCNQPGFIRGKSEPKLGIRASATCEIEFQDYRCPVENRMGAEGQGFSIAMSVLDSGRIGIAAQAVGIARAAYEASLQYARERRAFGSPIGSFQMIQQKLADMKCRLDAAHLLTMRAAWNKNQAKAKGLRNTLEGSVAKLFASETAMFCAHAAVQIHAGMGYSKELPVERYFRDAKITEIYEGTSEIQRMVIARQETGLR
;
A
#
# COMPACT_ATOMS: atom_id res chain seq x y z
N MET A 1 -15.85 7.08 -24.23
CA MET A 1 -15.17 6.56 -23.04
C MET A 1 -16.23 5.80 -22.27
N ASP A 2 -16.05 4.52 -22.05
CA ASP A 2 -16.99 3.68 -21.31
C ASP A 2 -16.49 3.56 -19.87
N PHE A 3 -17.33 3.90 -18.90
CA PHE A 3 -17.06 3.81 -17.46
C PHE A 3 -17.71 2.57 -16.81
N THR A 4 -18.33 1.71 -17.65
CA THR A 4 -19.01 0.51 -17.16
C THR A 4 -17.99 -0.54 -16.79
N LEU A 5 -18.08 -1.06 -15.57
CA LEU A 5 -17.29 -2.20 -15.13
C LEU A 5 -17.74 -3.48 -15.85
N SER A 6 -16.80 -4.37 -16.17
CA SER A 6 -17.12 -5.70 -16.64
C SER A 6 -17.87 -6.52 -15.58
N GLU A 7 -18.53 -7.59 -15.98
CA GLU A 7 -19.21 -8.49 -15.03
C GLU A 7 -18.22 -9.06 -13.99
N GLU A 8 -17.01 -9.44 -14.41
CA GLU A 8 -15.96 -9.92 -13.52
C GLU A 8 -15.53 -8.84 -12.51
N GLN A 9 -15.36 -7.59 -12.98
CA GLN A 9 -15.00 -6.46 -12.11
C GLN A 9 -16.13 -6.12 -11.11
N GLN A 10 -17.40 -6.24 -11.52
CA GLN A 10 -18.55 -6.06 -10.63
C GLN A 10 -18.63 -7.17 -9.58
N LEU A 11 -18.36 -8.42 -9.94
CA LEU A 11 -18.36 -9.55 -9.04
C LEU A 11 -17.25 -9.41 -7.99
N ILE A 12 -16.02 -9.10 -8.38
CA ILE A 12 -14.91 -8.94 -7.44
C ILE A 12 -15.12 -7.75 -6.51
N GLN A 13 -15.66 -6.63 -7.01
CA GLN A 13 -16.03 -5.48 -6.17
C GLN A 13 -17.08 -5.86 -5.14
N SER A 14 -18.11 -6.61 -5.54
CA SER A 14 -19.17 -7.05 -4.62
C SER A 14 -18.62 -7.99 -3.55
N ALA A 15 -17.78 -8.95 -3.92
CA ALA A 15 -17.12 -9.86 -2.98
C ALA A 15 -16.21 -9.10 -1.99
N ALA A 16 -15.44 -8.13 -2.49
CA ALA A 16 -14.57 -7.30 -1.64
C ALA A 16 -15.39 -6.43 -0.67
N ARG A 17 -16.52 -5.87 -1.13
CA ARG A 17 -17.44 -5.10 -0.28
C ARG A 17 -18.07 -5.97 0.80
N GLU A 18 -18.54 -7.15 0.45
CA GLU A 18 -19.12 -8.09 1.42
C GLU A 18 -18.08 -8.49 2.48
N PHE A 19 -16.87 -8.85 2.08
CA PHE A 19 -15.77 -9.13 2.98
C PHE A 19 -15.45 -7.92 3.87
N ALA A 20 -15.33 -6.73 3.29
CA ALA A 20 -15.01 -5.51 4.02
C ALA A 20 -16.05 -5.17 5.08
N GLN A 21 -17.35 -5.31 4.74
CA GLN A 21 -18.44 -4.98 5.65
C GLN A 21 -18.66 -6.03 6.74
N ASN A 22 -18.52 -7.31 6.41
CA ASN A 22 -18.87 -8.39 7.33
C ASN A 22 -17.67 -8.85 8.19
N GLU A 23 -16.44 -8.77 7.67
CA GLU A 23 -15.26 -9.30 8.35
C GLU A 23 -14.31 -8.20 8.85
N VAL A 24 -14.16 -7.09 8.12
CA VAL A 24 -13.18 -6.04 8.45
C VAL A 24 -13.80 -4.93 9.29
N ALA A 25 -14.92 -4.34 8.86
CA ALA A 25 -15.53 -3.19 9.54
C ALA A 25 -15.86 -3.45 11.00
N PRO A 26 -16.42 -4.62 11.40
CA PRO A 26 -16.80 -4.89 12.78
C PRO A 26 -15.64 -4.89 13.77
N ILE A 27 -14.42 -5.23 13.30
CA ILE A 27 -13.24 -5.38 14.16
C ILE A 27 -12.28 -4.20 14.07
N ALA A 28 -12.47 -3.30 13.10
CA ALA A 28 -11.52 -2.23 12.80
C ALA A 28 -11.19 -1.32 13.99
N ALA A 29 -12.21 -0.92 14.78
CA ALA A 29 -12.01 -0.08 15.96
C ALA A 29 -11.24 -0.80 17.08
N GLN A 30 -11.49 -2.10 17.28
CA GLN A 30 -10.79 -2.92 18.26
C GLN A 30 -9.29 -3.04 17.90
N PHE A 31 -8.99 -3.38 16.64
CA PHE A 31 -7.61 -3.55 16.19
C PHE A 31 -6.86 -2.21 16.10
N ASP A 32 -7.54 -1.10 15.76
CA ASP A 32 -6.93 0.24 15.89
C ASP A 32 -6.58 0.55 17.36
N ALA A 33 -7.42 0.19 18.30
CA ALA A 33 -7.18 0.43 19.73
C ALA A 33 -6.01 -0.42 20.26
N SER A 34 -6.00 -1.73 19.96
CA SER A 34 -4.96 -2.66 20.45
C SER A 34 -3.63 -2.51 19.69
N GLY A 35 -3.67 -2.19 18.39
CA GLY A 35 -2.51 -2.21 17.51
C GLY A 35 -2.03 -3.62 17.16
N GLU A 36 -2.84 -4.64 17.44
CA GLU A 36 -2.56 -6.04 17.08
C GLU A 36 -2.72 -6.27 15.58
N PHE A 37 -1.96 -7.23 15.04
CA PHE A 37 -2.07 -7.61 13.64
C PHE A 37 -3.28 -8.55 13.42
N PRO A 38 -4.14 -8.30 12.42
CA PRO A 38 -5.39 -9.03 12.23
C PRO A 38 -5.20 -10.32 11.41
N PHE A 39 -4.44 -11.29 11.92
CA PHE A 39 -4.06 -12.51 11.21
C PHE A 39 -5.22 -13.28 10.60
N GLU A 40 -6.32 -13.46 11.35
CA GLU A 40 -7.47 -14.25 10.89
C GLU A 40 -8.14 -13.60 9.67
N THR A 41 -8.37 -12.29 9.74
CA THR A 41 -9.01 -11.55 8.64
C THR A 41 -8.10 -11.49 7.41
N ILE A 42 -6.77 -11.35 7.60
CA ILE A 42 -5.81 -11.36 6.49
C ILE A 42 -5.73 -12.75 5.85
N ARG A 43 -5.81 -13.84 6.63
CA ARG A 43 -5.89 -15.20 6.07
C ARG A 43 -7.15 -15.38 5.23
N LYS A 44 -8.31 -14.92 5.71
CA LYS A 44 -9.58 -14.93 4.95
C LYS A 44 -9.47 -14.12 3.66
N ALA A 45 -8.80 -12.95 3.69
CA ALA A 45 -8.52 -12.17 2.49
C ALA A 45 -7.70 -12.97 1.47
N GLY A 46 -6.74 -13.78 1.93
CA GLY A 46 -5.98 -14.69 1.07
C GLY A 46 -6.84 -15.79 0.44
N GLU A 47 -7.71 -16.42 1.20
CA GLU A 47 -8.67 -17.44 0.70
C GLU A 47 -9.60 -16.88 -0.40
N LEU A 48 -9.92 -15.59 -0.33
CA LEU A 48 -10.70 -14.87 -1.35
C LEU A 48 -9.85 -14.33 -2.53
N GLY A 49 -8.53 -14.56 -2.52
CA GLY A 49 -7.61 -14.10 -3.56
C GLY A 49 -7.20 -12.63 -3.44
N PHE A 50 -7.61 -11.90 -2.38
CA PHE A 50 -7.30 -10.47 -2.23
C PHE A 50 -5.84 -10.20 -1.87
N MET A 51 -5.10 -11.21 -1.36
CA MET A 51 -3.67 -11.09 -1.10
C MET A 51 -2.80 -11.22 -2.36
N GLY A 52 -3.41 -11.59 -3.51
CA GLY A 52 -2.74 -11.75 -4.79
C GLY A 52 -3.67 -11.46 -5.97
N VAL A 53 -4.33 -10.28 -6.01
CA VAL A 53 -5.35 -9.95 -7.03
C VAL A 53 -4.80 -10.05 -8.45
N GLU A 54 -3.63 -9.45 -8.70
CA GLU A 54 -2.96 -9.48 -10.02
C GLU A 54 -1.97 -10.65 -10.20
N VAL A 55 -1.83 -11.49 -9.18
CA VAL A 55 -0.94 -12.67 -9.24
C VAL A 55 -1.62 -13.76 -10.06
N PRO A 56 -0.92 -14.36 -11.05
CA PRO A 56 -1.47 -15.46 -11.83
C PRO A 56 -1.95 -16.63 -10.95
N THR A 57 -3.00 -17.32 -11.39
CA THR A 57 -3.60 -18.45 -10.65
C THR A 57 -2.62 -19.61 -10.42
N GLU A 58 -1.67 -19.81 -11.32
CA GLU A 58 -0.60 -20.81 -11.19
C GLU A 58 0.34 -20.54 -10.00
N PHE A 59 0.36 -19.28 -9.49
CA PHE A 59 1.11 -18.87 -8.30
C PHE A 59 0.18 -18.54 -7.12
N GLY A 60 -1.06 -19.06 -7.13
CA GLY A 60 -1.99 -18.96 -6.00
C GLY A 60 -2.73 -17.62 -5.86
N GLY A 61 -2.70 -16.76 -6.88
CA GLY A 61 -3.46 -15.52 -6.91
C GLY A 61 -4.78 -15.62 -7.66
N ALA A 62 -5.48 -14.48 -7.78
CA ALA A 62 -6.76 -14.39 -8.47
C ALA A 62 -6.65 -14.25 -9.99
N GLY A 63 -5.49 -13.86 -10.52
CA GLY A 63 -5.23 -13.71 -11.95
C GLY A 63 -5.98 -12.53 -12.62
N LEU A 64 -6.44 -11.56 -11.83
CA LEU A 64 -7.24 -10.43 -12.29
C LEU A 64 -6.36 -9.24 -12.74
N ASP A 65 -6.99 -8.15 -13.11
CA ASP A 65 -6.34 -6.96 -13.65
C ASP A 65 -6.14 -5.84 -12.62
N ALA A 66 -5.46 -4.76 -13.00
CA ALA A 66 -5.20 -3.63 -12.12
C ALA A 66 -6.47 -2.83 -11.75
N ILE A 67 -7.53 -2.87 -12.58
CA ILE A 67 -8.82 -2.25 -12.24
C ILE A 67 -9.47 -3.04 -11.10
N SER A 68 -9.50 -4.36 -11.21
CA SER A 68 -9.99 -5.25 -10.14
C SER A 68 -9.23 -5.04 -8.83
N TYR A 69 -7.89 -4.86 -8.91
CA TYR A 69 -7.07 -4.54 -7.75
C TYR A 69 -7.48 -3.21 -7.09
N VAL A 70 -7.71 -2.16 -7.87
CA VAL A 70 -8.19 -0.86 -7.35
C VAL A 70 -9.53 -1.03 -6.64
N LEU A 71 -10.49 -1.75 -7.24
CA LEU A 71 -11.81 -1.98 -6.66
C LEU A 71 -11.72 -2.72 -5.30
N VAL A 72 -10.91 -3.78 -5.22
CA VAL A 72 -10.67 -4.50 -3.96
C VAL A 72 -10.07 -3.58 -2.90
N MET A 73 -9.07 -2.79 -3.28
CA MET A 73 -8.39 -1.87 -2.37
C MET A 73 -9.33 -0.77 -1.83
N GLU A 74 -10.18 -0.20 -2.68
CA GLU A 74 -11.15 0.83 -2.27
C GLU A 74 -12.19 0.29 -1.29
N GLU A 75 -12.68 -0.93 -1.50
CA GLU A 75 -13.68 -1.54 -0.59
C GLU A 75 -13.07 -1.88 0.77
N ILE A 76 -11.90 -2.50 0.81
CA ILE A 76 -11.21 -2.84 2.08
C ILE A 76 -10.81 -1.56 2.82
N ALA A 77 -10.27 -0.54 2.12
CA ALA A 77 -9.84 0.71 2.73
C ALA A 77 -10.99 1.53 3.31
N ALA A 78 -12.19 1.44 2.73
CA ALA A 78 -13.37 2.08 3.27
C ALA A 78 -13.80 1.48 4.63
N ALA A 79 -13.54 0.20 4.86
CA ALA A 79 -13.79 -0.45 6.14
C ALA A 79 -12.64 -0.20 7.14
N ASP A 80 -11.38 -0.44 6.69
CA ASP A 80 -10.18 -0.19 7.49
C ASP A 80 -8.93 0.00 6.64
N ALA A 81 -8.28 1.14 6.79
CA ALA A 81 -7.07 1.48 6.07
C ALA A 81 -5.87 0.61 6.47
N ALA A 82 -5.82 0.07 7.68
CA ALA A 82 -4.74 -0.80 8.12
C ALA A 82 -4.76 -2.14 7.36
N HIS A 83 -5.94 -2.75 7.20
CA HIS A 83 -6.09 -3.96 6.38
C HIS A 83 -5.68 -3.72 4.93
N SER A 84 -6.14 -2.61 4.33
CA SER A 84 -5.78 -2.29 2.95
C SER A 84 -4.27 -2.04 2.78
N THR A 85 -3.58 -1.51 3.79
CA THR A 85 -2.11 -1.37 3.78
C THR A 85 -1.43 -2.73 3.68
N ILE A 86 -1.86 -3.72 4.47
CA ILE A 86 -1.31 -5.07 4.44
C ILE A 86 -1.52 -5.71 3.06
N VAL A 87 -2.75 -5.64 2.54
CA VAL A 87 -3.11 -6.16 1.21
C VAL A 87 -2.29 -5.47 0.11
N SER A 88 -2.09 -4.14 0.21
CA SER A 88 -1.31 -3.38 -0.76
C SER A 88 0.15 -3.81 -0.81
N VAL A 89 0.82 -3.93 0.33
CA VAL A 89 2.24 -4.35 0.39
C VAL A 89 2.42 -5.73 -0.24
N ASN A 90 1.53 -6.67 0.07
CA ASN A 90 1.60 -8.01 -0.51
C ASN A 90 1.46 -8.00 -2.04
N ASN A 91 0.43 -7.32 -2.56
CA ASN A 91 0.15 -7.29 -4.00
C ASN A 91 1.18 -6.48 -4.79
N SER A 92 1.30 -5.19 -4.45
CA SER A 92 1.95 -4.20 -5.30
C SER A 92 3.46 -4.06 -5.07
N LEU A 93 3.94 -4.29 -3.83
CA LEU A 93 5.35 -4.13 -3.52
C LEU A 93 6.10 -5.47 -3.51
N TYR A 94 5.51 -6.51 -2.96
CA TYR A 94 6.15 -7.80 -2.83
C TYR A 94 5.90 -8.69 -4.06
N CYS A 95 4.66 -9.14 -4.28
CA CYS A 95 4.35 -10.08 -5.36
C CYS A 95 4.68 -9.51 -6.75
N ALA A 96 4.29 -8.25 -7.02
CA ALA A 96 4.53 -7.62 -8.32
C ALA A 96 6.03 -7.55 -8.67
N GLY A 97 6.90 -7.27 -7.69
CA GLY A 97 8.34 -7.25 -7.89
C GLY A 97 8.91 -8.62 -8.28
N ILE A 98 8.50 -9.67 -7.56
CA ILE A 98 9.01 -11.04 -7.81
C ILE A 98 8.44 -11.59 -9.12
N LEU A 99 7.18 -11.30 -9.45
CA LEU A 99 6.60 -11.69 -10.74
C LEU A 99 7.32 -11.06 -11.92
N ALA A 100 7.78 -9.81 -11.79
CA ALA A 100 8.45 -9.10 -12.88
C ALA A 100 9.93 -9.48 -13.03
N TYR A 101 10.64 -9.76 -11.93
CA TYR A 101 12.09 -9.86 -11.92
C TYR A 101 12.63 -11.16 -11.33
N GLY A 102 11.82 -11.99 -10.71
CA GLY A 102 12.20 -13.28 -10.14
C GLY A 102 12.22 -14.41 -11.16
N SER A 103 12.96 -15.49 -10.85
CA SER A 103 12.89 -16.76 -11.57
C SER A 103 11.59 -17.52 -11.27
N ASP A 104 11.30 -18.56 -12.04
CA ASP A 104 10.10 -19.39 -11.79
C ASP A 104 10.19 -20.11 -10.46
N GLU A 105 11.37 -20.54 -10.02
CA GLU A 105 11.62 -21.12 -8.70
C GLU A 105 11.35 -20.10 -7.59
N GLN A 106 11.83 -18.86 -7.79
CA GLN A 106 11.58 -17.76 -6.85
C GLN A 106 10.08 -17.43 -6.77
N ARG A 107 9.37 -17.37 -7.90
CA ARG A 107 7.90 -17.15 -7.93
C ARG A 107 7.17 -18.24 -7.17
N LYS A 108 7.46 -19.52 -7.42
CA LYS A 108 6.83 -20.64 -6.71
C LYS A 108 7.12 -20.61 -5.21
N ARG A 109 8.36 -20.35 -4.81
CA ARG A 109 8.78 -20.39 -3.41
C ARG A 109 8.27 -19.19 -2.61
N PHE A 110 8.31 -17.99 -3.18
CA PHE A 110 8.09 -16.73 -2.45
C PHE A 110 6.74 -16.09 -2.76
N VAL A 111 6.18 -16.21 -3.97
CA VAL A 111 4.88 -15.59 -4.30
C VAL A 111 3.73 -16.47 -3.86
N THR A 112 3.75 -17.76 -4.17
CA THR A 112 2.61 -18.66 -3.93
C THR A 112 2.08 -18.64 -2.49
N PRO A 113 2.90 -18.79 -1.44
CA PRO A 113 2.40 -18.78 -0.07
C PRO A 113 1.88 -17.39 0.36
N VAL A 114 2.42 -16.31 -0.20
CA VAL A 114 1.99 -14.94 0.12
C VAL A 114 0.68 -14.59 -0.59
N ALA A 115 0.57 -14.90 -1.88
CA ALA A 115 -0.63 -14.63 -2.66
C ALA A 115 -1.86 -15.41 -2.15
N SER A 116 -1.65 -16.62 -1.64
CA SER A 116 -2.70 -17.46 -1.02
C SER A 116 -3.02 -17.10 0.44
N GLY A 117 -2.33 -16.12 1.04
CA GLY A 117 -2.53 -15.70 2.44
C GLY A 117 -1.95 -16.65 3.48
N GLN A 118 -1.15 -17.65 3.07
CA GLN A 118 -0.49 -18.61 3.98
C GLN A 118 0.76 -17.99 4.64
N ALA A 119 1.34 -16.96 4.02
CA ALA A 119 2.50 -16.23 4.52
C ALA A 119 2.29 -14.71 4.39
N ILE A 120 2.93 -13.95 5.26
CA ILE A 120 2.92 -12.49 5.26
C ILE A 120 4.23 -11.97 4.71
N ALA A 121 4.13 -10.94 3.85
CA ALA A 121 5.30 -10.35 3.22
C ALA A 121 5.60 -8.94 3.70
N ALA A 122 6.88 -8.55 3.54
CA ALA A 122 7.38 -7.21 3.81
C ALA A 122 8.23 -6.68 2.65
N TYR A 123 8.45 -5.35 2.65
CA TYR A 123 9.26 -4.66 1.65
C TYR A 123 10.27 -3.74 2.34
N GLY A 124 11.54 -4.03 2.19
CA GLY A 124 12.65 -3.41 2.91
C GLY A 124 13.50 -2.48 2.04
N LEU A 125 13.05 -1.25 1.81
CA LEU A 125 13.79 -0.20 1.08
C LEU A 125 14.32 0.87 2.04
N THR A 126 13.43 1.49 2.82
CA THR A 126 13.70 2.65 3.68
C THR A 126 14.67 2.33 4.81
N GLU A 127 15.56 3.27 5.12
CA GLU A 127 16.50 3.22 6.23
C GLU A 127 16.36 4.47 7.11
N PRO A 128 16.89 4.50 8.36
CA PRO A 128 16.76 5.66 9.24
C PRO A 128 17.19 6.99 8.62
N GLN A 129 18.21 6.96 7.75
CA GLN A 129 18.74 8.15 7.06
C GLN A 129 18.30 8.27 5.59
N SER A 130 17.54 7.31 5.05
CA SER A 130 17.26 7.17 3.61
C SER A 130 15.80 6.81 3.37
N GLY A 131 14.94 7.83 3.32
CA GLY A 131 13.54 7.74 2.94
C GLY A 131 13.35 8.18 1.48
N SER A 132 13.06 9.47 1.26
CA SER A 132 12.92 10.04 -0.09
C SER A 132 14.20 9.95 -0.92
N ASP A 133 15.37 10.00 -0.28
CA ASP A 133 16.68 9.74 -0.90
C ASP A 133 17.03 8.23 -0.82
N ALA A 134 16.20 7.40 -1.45
CA ALA A 134 16.30 5.94 -1.37
C ALA A 134 17.59 5.37 -1.95
N ALA A 135 18.30 6.11 -2.83
CA ALA A 135 19.59 5.68 -3.38
C ALA A 135 20.74 5.75 -2.35
N ASN A 136 20.57 6.48 -1.25
CA ASN A 136 21.60 6.70 -0.21
C ASN A 136 21.51 5.67 0.93
N MET A 137 21.16 4.42 0.60
CA MET A 137 21.07 3.33 1.57
C MET A 137 22.45 2.86 2.05
N ARG A 138 22.51 2.37 3.28
CA ARG A 138 23.74 1.91 3.94
C ARG A 138 23.77 0.41 4.25
N THR A 139 22.62 -0.29 4.20
CA THR A 139 22.57 -1.75 4.32
C THR A 139 23.46 -2.38 3.26
N ARG A 140 24.40 -3.24 3.66
CA ARG A 140 25.41 -3.87 2.82
C ARG A 140 25.10 -5.34 2.61
N ALA A 141 25.40 -5.83 1.40
CA ALA A 141 25.43 -7.24 1.08
C ALA A 141 26.76 -7.57 0.42
N VAL A 142 27.57 -8.40 1.07
CA VAL A 142 28.90 -8.78 0.61
C VAL A 142 28.87 -10.26 0.23
N LEU A 143 29.27 -10.58 -1.00
CA LEU A 143 29.33 -11.96 -1.48
C LEU A 143 30.45 -12.70 -0.73
N ALA A 144 30.14 -13.87 -0.19
CA ALA A 144 31.11 -14.74 0.45
C ALA A 144 32.19 -15.20 -0.54
N PRO A 145 33.43 -15.47 -0.09
CA PRO A 145 34.53 -15.83 -0.99
C PRO A 145 34.29 -17.09 -1.84
N ASP A 146 33.48 -18.01 -1.34
CA ASP A 146 33.04 -19.23 -2.04
C ASP A 146 31.89 -19.02 -3.02
N GLY A 147 31.33 -17.81 -3.09
CA GLY A 147 30.22 -17.46 -3.98
C GLY A 147 28.87 -18.05 -3.60
N SER A 148 28.73 -18.71 -2.44
CA SER A 148 27.52 -19.45 -2.07
C SER A 148 26.39 -18.56 -1.52
N HIS A 149 26.74 -17.45 -0.87
CA HIS A 149 25.76 -16.57 -0.21
C HIS A 149 26.29 -15.14 -0.06
N TYR A 150 25.36 -14.21 0.16
CA TYR A 150 25.68 -12.85 0.61
C TYR A 150 25.57 -12.76 2.13
N VAL A 151 26.52 -12.08 2.77
CA VAL A 151 26.44 -11.67 4.18
C VAL A 151 25.85 -10.27 4.21
N ILE A 152 24.68 -10.12 4.85
CA ILE A 152 23.94 -8.88 4.91
C ILE A 152 24.00 -8.28 6.29
N ASN A 153 24.36 -6.98 6.36
CA ASN A 153 24.43 -6.19 7.58
C ASN A 153 23.80 -4.81 7.35
N GLY A 154 22.99 -4.33 8.30
CA GLY A 154 22.37 -3.01 8.25
C GLY A 154 20.99 -2.97 8.88
N LYS A 155 20.30 -1.84 8.67
CA LYS A 155 18.96 -1.59 9.27
C LYS A 155 17.99 -1.06 8.23
N LYS A 156 16.74 -1.52 8.34
CA LYS A 156 15.60 -1.00 7.59
C LYS A 156 14.57 -0.46 8.56
N SER A 157 13.95 0.68 8.24
CA SER A 157 12.98 1.37 9.09
C SER A 157 11.62 1.45 8.42
N TRP A 158 10.59 1.57 9.22
CA TRP A 158 9.18 1.69 8.76
C TRP A 158 8.70 0.50 7.93
N ILE A 159 9.13 -0.70 8.31
CA ILE A 159 8.82 -1.92 7.56
C ILE A 159 7.43 -2.41 7.95
N THR A 160 6.47 -2.18 7.05
CA THR A 160 5.10 -2.70 7.14
C THR A 160 5.14 -4.23 7.18
N SER A 161 4.36 -4.81 8.07
CA SER A 161 4.33 -6.24 8.39
C SER A 161 5.65 -6.80 8.94
N GLY A 162 6.69 -5.99 9.11
CA GLY A 162 8.00 -6.44 9.62
C GLY A 162 7.98 -7.29 10.88
N PRO A 163 7.15 -6.97 11.91
CA PRO A 163 7.05 -7.78 13.11
C PRO A 163 6.57 -9.21 12.89
N VAL A 164 5.80 -9.45 11.80
CA VAL A 164 5.09 -10.71 11.55
C VAL A 164 5.43 -11.34 10.19
N ALA A 165 6.27 -10.71 9.39
CA ALA A 165 6.59 -11.17 8.05
C ALA A 165 7.32 -12.52 8.05
N ASP A 166 6.94 -13.40 7.12
CA ASP A 166 7.64 -14.64 6.80
C ASP A 166 8.72 -14.41 5.74
N PHE A 167 8.42 -13.53 4.78
CA PHE A 167 9.33 -13.19 3.69
C PHE A 167 9.45 -11.68 3.49
N MET A 168 10.58 -11.25 2.90
CA MET A 168 10.81 -9.84 2.59
C MET A 168 11.53 -9.69 1.25
N VAL A 169 11.13 -8.69 0.45
CA VAL A 169 12.00 -8.15 -0.60
C VAL A 169 12.89 -7.09 0.01
N LEU A 170 14.19 -7.30 0.00
CA LEU A 170 15.20 -6.41 0.57
C LEU A 170 16.04 -5.77 -0.53
N PHE A 171 16.34 -4.48 -0.37
CA PHE A 171 17.33 -3.78 -1.19
C PHE A 171 18.56 -3.46 -0.34
N ALA A 172 19.72 -3.87 -0.83
CA ALA A 172 20.99 -3.65 -0.16
C ALA A 172 22.10 -3.29 -1.14
N MET A 173 23.13 -2.62 -0.64
CA MET A 173 24.25 -2.13 -1.41
C MET A 173 25.30 -3.23 -1.56
N THR A 174 25.53 -3.70 -2.80
CA THR A 174 26.61 -4.64 -3.12
C THR A 174 27.86 -3.93 -3.64
N GLN A 175 27.70 -2.81 -4.36
CA GLN A 175 28.79 -2.05 -4.99
C GLN A 175 28.66 -0.55 -4.70
N PRO A 176 29.11 -0.07 -3.52
CA PRO A 176 28.89 1.30 -3.05
C PRO A 176 29.43 2.39 -3.97
N GLU A 177 30.53 2.11 -4.64
CA GLU A 177 31.18 3.03 -5.56
C GLU A 177 30.30 3.36 -6.76
N LYS A 178 29.34 2.49 -7.08
CA LYS A 178 28.38 2.67 -8.18
C LYS A 178 27.10 3.41 -7.78
N LYS A 179 26.97 3.86 -6.52
CA LYS A 179 25.80 4.57 -5.99
C LYS A 179 24.49 3.79 -6.26
N SER A 180 23.47 4.40 -6.86
CA SER A 180 22.19 3.72 -7.18
C SER A 180 22.36 2.48 -8.05
N HIS A 181 23.38 2.41 -8.91
CA HIS A 181 23.69 1.24 -9.73
C HIS A 181 24.42 0.12 -8.95
N GLY A 182 24.74 0.34 -7.69
CA GLY A 182 25.31 -0.66 -6.80
C GLY A 182 24.29 -1.32 -5.88
N VAL A 183 23.00 -0.96 -5.98
CA VAL A 183 21.91 -1.56 -5.19
C VAL A 183 21.46 -2.87 -5.85
N THR A 184 21.30 -3.91 -5.04
CA THR A 184 20.82 -5.23 -5.45
C THR A 184 19.59 -5.63 -4.64
N ALA A 185 18.67 -6.38 -5.25
CA ALA A 185 17.46 -6.87 -4.59
C ALA A 185 17.63 -8.34 -4.17
N PHE A 186 17.10 -8.67 -2.98
CA PHE A 186 17.18 -9.99 -2.36
C PHE A 186 15.85 -10.47 -1.84
N LEU A 187 15.59 -11.76 -1.90
CA LEU A 187 14.45 -12.44 -1.28
C LEU A 187 14.90 -13.04 0.05
N ILE A 188 14.35 -12.52 1.13
CA ILE A 188 14.73 -12.84 2.51
C ILE A 188 13.70 -13.79 3.12
N ASP A 189 14.17 -14.85 3.73
CA ASP A 189 13.41 -15.66 4.70
C ASP A 189 13.57 -15.02 6.09
N CYS A 190 12.50 -14.43 6.60
CA CYS A 190 12.52 -13.66 7.84
C CYS A 190 12.68 -14.55 9.11
N ASN A 191 12.67 -15.87 8.96
CA ASN A 191 12.83 -16.83 10.05
C ASN A 191 14.28 -17.35 10.19
N GLN A 192 15.18 -16.89 9.32
CA GLN A 192 16.60 -17.27 9.37
C GLN A 192 17.38 -16.46 10.43
N PRO A 193 18.45 -17.04 11.00
CA PRO A 193 19.35 -16.31 11.89
C PRO A 193 19.90 -15.04 11.25
N GLY A 194 20.05 -13.99 12.06
CA GLY A 194 20.53 -12.69 11.61
C GLY A 194 19.43 -11.73 11.14
N PHE A 195 18.15 -12.17 11.06
CA PHE A 195 17.00 -11.29 10.88
C PHE A 195 16.42 -10.93 12.25
N ILE A 196 16.54 -9.66 12.63
CA ILE A 196 16.15 -9.18 13.97
C ILE A 196 15.00 -8.20 13.84
N ARG A 197 13.86 -8.55 14.42
CA ARG A 197 12.65 -7.72 14.44
C ARG A 197 12.74 -6.72 15.59
N GLY A 198 12.56 -5.43 15.29
CA GLY A 198 12.43 -4.37 16.26
C GLY A 198 11.06 -4.34 16.94
N LYS A 199 10.87 -3.40 17.84
CA LYS A 199 9.56 -3.14 18.47
C LYS A 199 8.61 -2.49 17.45
N SER A 200 7.32 -2.78 17.59
CA SER A 200 6.29 -2.09 16.81
C SER A 200 6.30 -0.58 17.06
N GLU A 201 6.21 0.19 15.98
CA GLU A 201 6.19 1.65 16.02
C GLU A 201 4.83 2.17 16.54
N PRO A 202 4.82 3.11 17.50
CA PRO A 202 3.60 3.75 18.01
C PRO A 202 3.10 4.80 16.98
N LYS A 203 2.31 4.37 16.00
CA LYS A 203 1.86 5.20 14.88
C LYS A 203 0.63 6.04 15.22
N LEU A 204 0.46 7.14 14.48
CA LEU A 204 -0.74 7.99 14.52
C LEU A 204 -1.99 7.24 14.07
N GLY A 205 -1.94 6.60 12.88
CA GLY A 205 -3.00 5.86 12.22
C GLY A 205 -2.52 4.52 11.68
N ILE A 206 -3.40 3.84 10.95
CA ILE A 206 -3.20 2.47 10.44
C ILE A 206 -2.56 1.53 11.48
N ARG A 207 -3.06 1.60 12.72
CA ARG A 207 -2.37 1.02 13.88
C ARG A 207 -2.34 -0.49 13.86
N ALA A 208 -3.35 -1.15 13.29
CA ALA A 208 -3.39 -2.59 13.09
C ALA A 208 -2.41 -3.11 12.02
N SER A 209 -1.88 -2.24 11.17
CA SER A 209 -0.80 -2.60 10.24
C SER A 209 0.54 -2.55 10.98
N ALA A 210 0.97 -3.66 11.57
CA ALA A 210 2.21 -3.75 12.33
C ALA A 210 3.41 -3.25 11.51
N THR A 211 4.24 -2.40 12.12
CA THR A 211 5.38 -1.74 11.46
C THR A 211 6.55 -1.68 12.42
N CYS A 212 7.76 -2.02 12.01
CA CYS A 212 8.94 -1.93 12.87
C CYS A 212 10.22 -1.60 12.09
N GLU A 213 11.30 -1.41 12.82
CA GLU A 213 12.66 -1.55 12.28
C GLU A 213 13.03 -3.02 12.12
N ILE A 214 13.85 -3.33 11.11
CA ILE A 214 14.49 -4.63 10.93
C ILE A 214 16.00 -4.41 10.93
N GLU A 215 16.70 -5.19 11.70
CA GLU A 215 18.16 -5.22 11.71
C GLU A 215 18.67 -6.54 11.13
N PHE A 216 19.66 -6.44 10.26
CA PHE A 216 20.39 -7.57 9.71
C PHE A 216 21.76 -7.63 10.38
N GLN A 217 22.08 -8.76 11.05
CA GLN A 217 23.36 -9.04 11.69
C GLN A 217 23.93 -10.35 11.14
N ASP A 218 24.91 -10.24 10.26
CA ASP A 218 25.53 -11.36 9.56
C ASP A 218 24.52 -12.34 8.93
N TYR A 219 23.41 -11.78 8.44
CA TYR A 219 22.36 -12.57 7.80
C TYR A 219 22.91 -13.20 6.51
N ARG A 220 22.79 -14.52 6.38
CA ARG A 220 23.27 -15.29 5.24
C ARG A 220 22.15 -15.47 4.22
N CYS A 221 22.21 -14.71 3.13
CA CYS A 221 21.27 -14.81 2.01
C CYS A 221 21.87 -15.69 0.89
N PRO A 222 21.30 -16.86 0.58
CA PRO A 222 21.76 -17.69 -0.52
C PRO A 222 21.83 -16.92 -1.84
N VAL A 223 22.82 -17.21 -2.70
CA VAL A 223 23.01 -16.48 -3.97
C VAL A 223 21.80 -16.62 -4.90
N GLU A 224 21.10 -17.75 -4.86
CA GLU A 224 19.87 -18.02 -5.61
C GLU A 224 18.69 -17.16 -5.16
N ASN A 225 18.75 -16.52 -3.99
CA ASN A 225 17.74 -15.58 -3.51
C ASN A 225 17.97 -14.14 -3.99
N ARG A 226 19.01 -13.88 -4.79
CA ARG A 226 19.17 -12.60 -5.47
C ARG A 226 18.11 -12.46 -6.55
N MET A 227 17.33 -11.39 -6.50
CA MET A 227 16.27 -11.08 -7.49
C MET A 227 16.83 -10.18 -8.59
N GLY A 228 16.78 -10.63 -9.82
CA GLY A 228 17.38 -9.93 -10.96
C GLY A 228 18.91 -9.98 -10.95
N ALA A 229 19.55 -9.12 -11.75
CA ALA A 229 21.01 -9.02 -11.79
C ALA A 229 21.54 -8.12 -10.66
N GLU A 230 22.80 -8.33 -10.28
CA GLU A 230 23.49 -7.46 -9.34
C GLU A 230 23.56 -6.02 -9.89
N GLY A 231 23.27 -5.04 -9.03
CA GLY A 231 23.21 -3.62 -9.40
C GLY A 231 21.86 -3.15 -10.00
N GLN A 232 20.89 -4.04 -10.24
CA GLN A 232 19.57 -3.69 -10.77
C GLN A 232 18.56 -3.31 -9.68
N GLY A 233 18.88 -3.47 -8.39
CA GLY A 233 17.93 -3.33 -7.31
C GLY A 233 17.23 -1.98 -7.26
N PHE A 234 17.93 -0.87 -7.52
CA PHE A 234 17.31 0.45 -7.50
C PHE A 234 16.28 0.63 -8.63
N SER A 235 16.56 0.16 -9.83
CA SER A 235 15.60 0.21 -10.94
C SER A 235 14.39 -0.68 -10.69
N ILE A 236 14.59 -1.85 -10.08
CA ILE A 236 13.52 -2.74 -9.61
C ILE A 236 12.65 -2.01 -8.57
N ALA A 237 13.25 -1.41 -7.54
CA ALA A 237 12.53 -0.68 -6.51
C ALA A 237 11.65 0.44 -7.11
N MET A 238 12.19 1.23 -8.01
CA MET A 238 11.43 2.33 -8.66
C MET A 238 10.30 1.82 -9.55
N SER A 239 10.48 0.70 -10.24
CA SER A 239 9.45 0.06 -11.05
C SER A 239 8.29 -0.48 -10.19
N VAL A 240 8.61 -1.10 -9.08
CA VAL A 240 7.63 -1.66 -8.13
C VAL A 240 6.82 -0.54 -7.48
N LEU A 241 7.46 0.57 -7.10
CA LEU A 241 6.78 1.73 -6.52
C LEU A 241 5.77 2.40 -7.50
N ASP A 242 5.94 2.28 -8.81
CA ASP A 242 4.93 2.77 -9.77
C ASP A 242 3.59 2.02 -9.60
N SER A 243 3.64 0.71 -9.34
CA SER A 243 2.44 -0.10 -9.01
C SER A 243 1.90 0.23 -7.63
N GLY A 244 2.76 0.41 -6.63
CA GLY A 244 2.40 0.75 -5.27
C GLY A 244 1.61 2.06 -5.18
N ARG A 245 2.00 3.08 -5.96
CA ARG A 245 1.27 4.37 -6.01
C ARG A 245 -0.21 4.23 -6.37
N ILE A 246 -0.56 3.30 -7.25
CA ILE A 246 -1.95 3.01 -7.61
C ILE A 246 -2.69 2.39 -6.41
N GLY A 247 -2.07 1.46 -5.70
CA GLY A 247 -2.63 0.86 -4.48
C GLY A 247 -2.90 1.90 -3.39
N ILE A 248 -1.95 2.83 -3.17
CA ILE A 248 -2.13 3.93 -2.20
C ILE A 248 -3.19 4.94 -2.67
N ALA A 249 -3.29 5.22 -3.96
CA ALA A 249 -4.37 6.04 -4.49
C ALA A 249 -5.75 5.41 -4.22
N ALA A 250 -5.89 4.11 -4.48
CA ALA A 250 -7.12 3.36 -4.20
C ALA A 250 -7.46 3.32 -2.71
N GLN A 251 -6.46 3.10 -1.84
CA GLN A 251 -6.63 3.20 -0.39
C GLN A 251 -7.14 4.58 0.03
N ALA A 252 -6.54 5.64 -0.48
CA ALA A 252 -6.92 7.01 -0.18
C ALA A 252 -8.36 7.32 -0.64
N VAL A 253 -8.77 6.82 -1.82
CA VAL A 253 -10.16 6.91 -2.29
C VAL A 253 -11.12 6.18 -1.35
N GLY A 254 -10.77 4.97 -0.88
CA GLY A 254 -11.58 4.22 0.09
C GLY A 254 -11.77 4.99 1.40
N ILE A 255 -10.70 5.57 1.96
CA ILE A 255 -10.78 6.42 3.17
C ILE A 255 -11.66 7.67 2.93
N ALA A 256 -11.47 8.34 1.79
CA ALA A 256 -12.26 9.52 1.41
C ALA A 256 -13.76 9.17 1.28
N ARG A 257 -14.07 8.02 0.69
CA ARG A 257 -15.44 7.50 0.54
C ARG A 257 -16.07 7.22 1.90
N ALA A 258 -15.38 6.51 2.79
CA ALA A 258 -15.87 6.23 4.13
C ALA A 258 -16.16 7.53 4.92
N ALA A 259 -15.26 8.50 4.84
CA ALA A 259 -15.43 9.80 5.47
C ALA A 259 -16.64 10.58 4.91
N TYR A 260 -16.84 10.52 3.59
CA TYR A 260 -17.97 11.14 2.91
C TYR A 260 -19.31 10.47 3.28
N GLU A 261 -19.39 9.14 3.21
CA GLU A 261 -20.60 8.37 3.51
C GLU A 261 -21.03 8.56 4.97
N ALA A 262 -20.10 8.49 5.92
CA ALA A 262 -20.36 8.78 7.33
C ALA A 262 -20.89 10.22 7.52
N SER A 263 -20.29 11.20 6.84
CA SER A 263 -20.72 12.61 6.89
C SER A 263 -22.12 12.81 6.32
N LEU A 264 -22.42 12.14 5.20
CA LEU A 264 -23.73 12.22 4.56
C LEU A 264 -24.83 11.63 5.44
N GLN A 265 -24.57 10.47 6.06
CA GLN A 265 -25.49 9.85 7.01
C GLN A 265 -25.72 10.75 8.23
N TYR A 266 -24.63 11.19 8.88
CA TYR A 266 -24.72 12.06 10.03
C TYR A 266 -25.45 13.36 9.74
N ALA A 267 -25.23 13.97 8.57
CA ALA A 267 -25.91 15.20 8.17
C ALA A 267 -27.41 15.04 7.96
N ARG A 268 -27.91 13.85 7.60
CA ARG A 268 -29.32 13.51 7.48
C ARG A 268 -30.00 13.29 8.84
N GLU A 269 -29.28 12.69 9.78
CA GLU A 269 -29.81 12.25 11.06
C GLU A 269 -29.69 13.33 12.17
N ARG A 270 -28.55 14.00 12.27
CA ARG A 270 -28.22 14.97 13.30
C ARG A 270 -29.06 16.23 13.11
N ARG A 271 -29.75 16.62 14.17
CA ARG A 271 -30.58 17.82 14.20
C ARG A 271 -29.93 18.93 15.04
N ALA A 272 -30.02 20.16 14.53
CA ALA A 272 -29.69 21.40 15.24
C ALA A 272 -30.62 22.51 14.75
N PHE A 273 -30.95 23.47 15.61
CA PHE A 273 -31.85 24.59 15.26
C PHE A 273 -33.17 24.13 14.63
N GLY A 274 -33.70 22.97 15.10
CA GLY A 274 -34.97 22.42 14.65
C GLY A 274 -34.96 21.63 13.34
N SER A 275 -33.80 21.54 12.65
CA SER A 275 -33.68 20.88 11.34
C SER A 275 -32.49 19.90 11.26
N PRO A 276 -32.48 18.93 10.33
CA PRO A 276 -31.27 18.15 10.03
C PRO A 276 -30.14 19.09 9.63
N ILE A 277 -28.90 18.81 10.09
CA ILE A 277 -27.78 19.72 9.79
C ILE A 277 -27.45 19.77 8.28
N GLY A 278 -27.81 18.75 7.51
CA GLY A 278 -27.67 18.72 6.05
C GLY A 278 -28.51 19.78 5.31
N SER A 279 -29.47 20.43 5.99
CA SER A 279 -30.22 21.55 5.41
C SER A 279 -29.47 22.88 5.46
N PHE A 280 -28.35 22.96 6.19
CA PHE A 280 -27.59 24.20 6.31
C PHE A 280 -26.55 24.33 5.19
N GLN A 281 -26.49 25.49 4.54
CA GLN A 281 -25.63 25.74 3.39
C GLN A 281 -24.15 25.42 3.64
N MET A 282 -23.62 25.73 4.84
CA MET A 282 -22.22 25.45 5.19
C MET A 282 -21.91 23.94 5.30
N ILE A 283 -22.89 23.10 5.59
CA ILE A 283 -22.76 21.62 5.56
C ILE A 283 -22.89 21.12 4.12
N GLN A 284 -23.87 21.66 3.37
CA GLN A 284 -24.08 21.33 1.96
C GLN A 284 -22.81 21.62 1.13
N GLN A 285 -22.15 22.76 1.36
CA GLN A 285 -20.90 23.09 0.72
C GLN A 285 -19.82 22.01 0.97
N LYS A 286 -19.62 21.64 2.25
CA LYS A 286 -18.63 20.61 2.61
C LYS A 286 -18.91 19.28 1.90
N LEU A 287 -20.16 18.82 1.92
CA LEU A 287 -20.57 17.58 1.28
C LEU A 287 -20.38 17.64 -0.24
N ALA A 288 -20.68 18.76 -0.89
CA ALA A 288 -20.47 18.96 -2.32
C ALA A 288 -18.98 18.93 -2.68
N ASP A 289 -18.13 19.64 -1.92
CA ASP A 289 -16.69 19.67 -2.13
C ASP A 289 -16.06 18.29 -1.93
N MET A 290 -16.49 17.54 -0.89
CA MET A 290 -16.07 16.17 -0.66
C MET A 290 -16.43 15.27 -1.84
N LYS A 291 -17.67 15.35 -2.33
CA LYS A 291 -18.16 14.52 -3.44
C LYS A 291 -17.40 14.80 -4.73
N CYS A 292 -17.21 16.06 -5.10
CA CYS A 292 -16.49 16.42 -6.32
C CYS A 292 -15.03 15.91 -6.30
N ARG A 293 -14.35 16.08 -5.16
CA ARG A 293 -12.97 15.61 -5.00
C ARG A 293 -12.88 14.08 -5.01
N LEU A 294 -13.81 13.41 -4.32
CA LEU A 294 -13.88 11.94 -4.28
C LEU A 294 -14.04 11.35 -5.69
N ASP A 295 -14.99 11.87 -6.47
CA ASP A 295 -15.23 11.39 -7.84
C ASP A 295 -14.00 11.62 -8.74
N ALA A 296 -13.38 12.80 -8.64
CA ALA A 296 -12.17 13.09 -9.39
C ALA A 296 -11.00 12.16 -8.98
N ALA A 297 -10.81 11.89 -7.67
CA ALA A 297 -9.78 10.98 -7.18
C ALA A 297 -10.00 9.54 -7.66
N HIS A 298 -11.24 9.04 -7.57
CA HIS A 298 -11.62 7.74 -8.10
C HIS A 298 -11.33 7.62 -9.60
N LEU A 299 -11.78 8.57 -10.41
CA LEU A 299 -11.56 8.56 -11.86
C LEU A 299 -10.08 8.62 -12.24
N LEU A 300 -9.26 9.40 -11.53
CA LEU A 300 -7.81 9.44 -11.75
C LEU A 300 -7.15 8.12 -11.38
N THR A 301 -7.60 7.46 -10.31
CA THR A 301 -7.11 6.15 -9.87
C THR A 301 -7.48 5.06 -10.87
N MET A 302 -8.73 5.04 -11.34
CA MET A 302 -9.19 4.11 -12.39
C MET A 302 -8.43 4.31 -13.71
N ARG A 303 -8.17 5.57 -14.10
CA ARG A 303 -7.35 5.89 -15.27
C ARG A 303 -5.92 5.35 -15.11
N ALA A 304 -5.32 5.49 -13.93
CA ALA A 304 -3.99 4.96 -13.67
C ALA A 304 -3.95 3.43 -13.75
N ALA A 305 -4.97 2.74 -13.22
CA ALA A 305 -5.10 1.29 -13.32
C ALA A 305 -5.29 0.82 -14.77
N TRP A 306 -6.17 1.49 -15.51
CA TRP A 306 -6.36 1.20 -16.94
C TRP A 306 -5.07 1.38 -17.74
N ASN A 307 -4.36 2.49 -17.53
CA ASN A 307 -3.08 2.74 -18.18
C ASN A 307 -2.02 1.70 -17.80
N LYS A 308 -2.01 1.21 -16.55
CA LYS A 308 -1.12 0.11 -16.11
C LYS A 308 -1.36 -1.16 -16.93
N ASN A 309 -2.63 -1.55 -17.14
CA ASN A 309 -2.98 -2.69 -17.98
C ASN A 309 -2.46 -2.53 -19.42
N GLN A 310 -2.64 -1.34 -20.02
CA GLN A 310 -2.15 -1.04 -21.37
C GLN A 310 -0.61 -0.97 -21.44
N ALA A 311 0.03 -0.37 -20.45
CA ALA A 311 1.48 -0.24 -20.38
C ALA A 311 2.16 -1.60 -20.20
N LYS A 312 1.61 -2.48 -19.36
CA LYS A 312 2.10 -3.85 -19.15
C LYS A 312 2.13 -4.63 -20.47
N ALA A 313 1.07 -4.55 -21.27
CA ALA A 313 0.98 -5.20 -22.58
C ALA A 313 2.03 -4.68 -23.60
N LYS A 314 2.52 -3.45 -23.41
CA LYS A 314 3.52 -2.78 -24.28
C LYS A 314 4.95 -2.78 -23.70
N GLY A 315 5.16 -3.34 -22.52
CA GLY A 315 6.44 -3.27 -21.81
C GLY A 315 6.84 -1.85 -21.36
N LEU A 316 5.86 -0.95 -21.12
CA LEU A 316 6.06 0.43 -20.71
C LEU A 316 5.79 0.61 -19.21
N ARG A 317 6.29 1.72 -18.64
CA ARG A 317 6.03 2.12 -17.25
C ARG A 317 4.82 3.06 -17.17
N ASN A 318 4.15 3.06 -16.02
CA ASN A 318 2.98 3.89 -15.71
C ASN A 318 3.30 4.93 -14.61
N THR A 319 4.48 5.54 -14.68
CA THR A 319 5.02 6.41 -13.62
C THR A 319 4.21 7.70 -13.45
N LEU A 320 3.84 8.36 -14.55
CA LEU A 320 3.12 9.64 -14.51
C LEU A 320 1.73 9.48 -13.93
N GLU A 321 0.95 8.58 -14.49
CA GLU A 321 -0.45 8.38 -14.11
C GLU A 321 -0.58 7.89 -12.67
N GLY A 322 0.29 6.97 -12.24
CA GLY A 322 0.35 6.52 -10.84
C GLY A 322 0.68 7.66 -9.88
N SER A 323 1.62 8.54 -10.25
CA SER A 323 1.99 9.70 -9.43
C SER A 323 0.88 10.74 -9.33
N VAL A 324 0.19 11.03 -10.45
CA VAL A 324 -0.96 11.95 -10.48
C VAL A 324 -2.11 11.42 -9.62
N ALA A 325 -2.46 10.15 -9.78
CA ALA A 325 -3.51 9.51 -9.00
C ALA A 325 -3.19 9.54 -7.49
N LYS A 326 -1.97 9.12 -7.11
CA LYS A 326 -1.55 9.07 -5.70
C LYS A 326 -1.54 10.45 -5.05
N LEU A 327 -1.01 11.46 -5.71
CA LEU A 327 -0.98 12.82 -5.21
C LEU A 327 -2.39 13.36 -4.96
N PHE A 328 -3.25 13.27 -5.97
CA PHE A 328 -4.60 13.83 -5.86
C PHE A 328 -5.47 13.06 -4.86
N ALA A 329 -5.41 11.73 -4.88
CA ALA A 329 -6.22 10.90 -3.98
C ALA A 329 -5.81 11.08 -2.51
N SER A 330 -4.51 11.12 -2.20
CA SER A 330 -4.03 11.29 -0.82
C SER A 330 -4.43 12.65 -0.22
N GLU A 331 -4.32 13.73 -0.98
CA GLU A 331 -4.76 15.05 -0.54
C GLU A 331 -6.30 15.13 -0.44
N THR A 332 -7.02 14.40 -1.28
CA THR A 332 -8.48 14.26 -1.19
C THR A 332 -8.90 13.49 0.07
N ALA A 333 -8.19 12.41 0.42
CA ALA A 333 -8.47 11.66 1.65
C ALA A 333 -8.33 12.54 2.89
N MET A 334 -7.26 13.32 2.99
CA MET A 334 -7.07 14.28 4.08
C MET A 334 -8.16 15.34 4.10
N PHE A 335 -8.53 15.90 2.94
CA PHE A 335 -9.60 16.88 2.84
C PHE A 335 -10.95 16.31 3.32
N CYS A 336 -11.33 15.13 2.85
CA CYS A 336 -12.57 14.47 3.22
C CYS A 336 -12.60 14.08 4.71
N ALA A 337 -11.52 13.50 5.22
CA ALA A 337 -11.42 13.10 6.61
C ALA A 337 -11.46 14.32 7.56
N HIS A 338 -10.78 15.42 7.22
CA HIS A 338 -10.86 16.67 7.95
C HIS A 338 -12.30 17.24 7.95
N ALA A 339 -12.94 17.28 6.79
CA ALA A 339 -14.31 17.77 6.67
C ALA A 339 -15.30 16.90 7.46
N ALA A 340 -15.08 15.57 7.48
CA ALA A 340 -15.91 14.64 8.24
C ALA A 340 -15.84 14.90 9.75
N VAL A 341 -14.64 15.05 10.31
CA VAL A 341 -14.48 15.43 11.73
C VAL A 341 -15.22 16.74 12.02
N GLN A 342 -15.09 17.74 11.14
CA GLN A 342 -15.75 19.05 11.31
C GLN A 342 -17.27 18.96 11.23
N ILE A 343 -17.83 18.14 10.32
CA ILE A 343 -19.28 17.91 10.18
C ILE A 343 -19.86 17.23 11.44
N HIS A 344 -19.12 16.27 12.00
CA HIS A 344 -19.51 15.57 13.22
C HIS A 344 -19.27 16.37 14.50
N ALA A 345 -18.58 17.51 14.44
CA ALA A 345 -18.27 18.40 15.55
C ALA A 345 -17.64 17.65 16.74
N GLY A 346 -18.13 17.85 17.98
CA GLY A 346 -17.60 17.16 19.17
C GLY A 346 -17.60 15.63 19.06
N MET A 347 -18.61 15.05 18.42
CA MET A 347 -18.68 13.61 18.19
C MET A 347 -17.62 13.12 17.19
N GLY A 348 -17.22 13.97 16.24
CA GLY A 348 -16.12 13.67 15.30
C GLY A 348 -14.75 13.68 15.96
N TYR A 349 -14.60 14.27 17.12
CA TYR A 349 -13.38 14.30 17.93
C TYR A 349 -13.31 13.17 18.97
N SER A 350 -14.41 12.42 19.12
CA SER A 350 -14.53 11.26 20.00
C SER A 350 -14.24 9.98 19.25
N LYS A 351 -13.68 8.98 19.94
CA LYS A 351 -13.48 7.62 19.41
C LYS A 351 -14.75 6.79 19.27
N GLU A 352 -15.90 7.33 19.66
CA GLU A 352 -17.20 6.66 19.50
C GLU A 352 -17.63 6.54 18.02
N LEU A 353 -17.19 7.47 17.17
CA LEU A 353 -17.45 7.46 15.75
C LEU A 353 -16.14 7.28 14.94
N PRO A 354 -16.20 6.64 13.76
CA PRO A 354 -14.99 6.23 13.04
C PRO A 354 -14.24 7.39 12.36
N VAL A 355 -14.81 8.59 12.29
CA VAL A 355 -14.26 9.69 11.48
C VAL A 355 -12.93 10.22 12.02
N GLU A 356 -12.66 10.12 13.33
CA GLU A 356 -11.36 10.46 13.90
C GLU A 356 -10.27 9.47 13.45
N ARG A 357 -10.62 8.17 13.31
CA ARG A 357 -9.71 7.14 12.78
C ARG A 357 -9.41 7.41 11.31
N TYR A 358 -10.41 7.73 10.50
CA TYR A 358 -10.21 8.10 9.10
C TYR A 358 -9.25 9.29 8.95
N PHE A 359 -9.34 10.28 9.85
CA PHE A 359 -8.42 11.43 9.85
C PHE A 359 -6.98 11.02 10.16
N ARG A 360 -6.77 10.14 11.15
CA ARG A 360 -5.44 9.64 11.51
C ARG A 360 -4.85 8.78 10.40
N ASP A 361 -5.66 7.91 9.82
CA ASP A 361 -5.26 6.97 8.78
C ASP A 361 -4.99 7.67 7.44
N ALA A 362 -5.79 8.67 7.07
CA ALA A 362 -5.59 9.40 5.82
C ALA A 362 -4.20 10.04 5.72
N LYS A 363 -3.64 10.50 6.85
CA LYS A 363 -2.36 11.24 6.84
C LYS A 363 -1.20 10.44 6.26
N ILE A 364 -1.14 9.13 6.49
CA ILE A 364 -0.03 8.31 5.99
C ILE A 364 -0.02 8.26 4.46
N THR A 365 -1.19 8.38 3.80
CA THR A 365 -1.29 8.31 2.34
C THR A 365 -0.55 9.44 1.63
N GLU A 366 -0.32 10.57 2.29
CA GLU A 366 0.51 11.67 1.78
C GLU A 366 2.02 11.43 1.95
N ILE A 367 2.42 10.44 2.78
CA ILE A 367 3.81 10.27 3.21
C ILE A 367 4.47 9.05 2.54
N TYR A 368 3.92 7.84 2.73
CA TYR A 368 4.58 6.63 2.26
C TYR A 368 4.44 6.43 0.74
N GLU A 369 5.25 5.51 0.20
CA GLU A 369 5.40 5.23 -1.24
C GLU A 369 5.71 6.50 -2.08
N GLY A 370 6.44 7.42 -1.47
CA GLY A 370 6.81 8.72 -2.01
C GLY A 370 5.87 9.82 -1.55
N THR A 371 6.42 10.79 -0.79
CA THR A 371 5.64 11.91 -0.25
C THR A 371 4.94 12.72 -1.35
N SER A 372 3.95 13.53 -0.98
CA SER A 372 3.27 14.44 -1.92
C SER A 372 4.26 15.34 -2.68
N GLU A 373 5.36 15.76 -2.03
CA GLU A 373 6.45 16.53 -2.65
C GLU A 373 7.19 15.69 -3.70
N ILE A 374 7.51 14.43 -3.39
CA ILE A 374 8.15 13.51 -4.34
C ILE A 374 7.23 13.25 -5.54
N GLN A 375 5.92 13.07 -5.34
CA GLN A 375 4.99 12.91 -6.46
C GLN A 375 5.01 14.15 -7.37
N ARG A 376 5.00 15.38 -6.81
CA ARG A 376 5.10 16.62 -7.58
C ARG A 376 6.40 16.68 -8.39
N MET A 377 7.53 16.31 -7.80
CA MET A 377 8.81 16.25 -8.50
C MET A 377 8.79 15.23 -9.65
N VAL A 378 8.20 14.04 -9.41
CA VAL A 378 8.08 12.99 -10.45
C VAL A 378 7.21 13.46 -11.60
N ILE A 379 6.04 14.03 -11.31
CA ILE A 379 5.13 14.59 -12.32
C ILE A 379 5.83 15.66 -13.14
N ALA A 380 6.44 16.67 -12.49
CA ALA A 380 7.12 17.75 -13.17
C ALA A 380 8.26 17.25 -14.10
N ARG A 381 9.05 16.25 -13.64
CA ARG A 381 10.11 15.65 -14.45
C ARG A 381 9.57 14.89 -15.67
N GLN A 382 8.47 14.17 -15.51
CA GLN A 382 7.84 13.44 -16.61
C GLN A 382 7.28 14.39 -17.68
N GLU A 383 6.66 15.50 -17.26
CA GLU A 383 6.08 16.49 -18.16
C GLU A 383 7.12 17.36 -18.85
N THR A 384 8.16 17.76 -18.14
CA THR A 384 9.20 18.66 -18.68
C THR A 384 10.33 17.94 -19.40
N GLY A 385 10.53 16.66 -19.13
CA GLY A 385 11.71 15.90 -19.58
C GLY A 385 13.03 16.36 -18.92
N LEU A 386 12.99 17.29 -17.96
CA LEU A 386 14.16 17.80 -17.26
C LEU A 386 14.46 16.98 -16.00
N ARG A 387 15.77 16.83 -15.68
CA ARG A 387 16.25 16.09 -14.49
C ARG A 387 16.58 17.03 -13.33
#